data_0074a51aa63c1ce37725dfa1fd4cae73
#
_entry.id   0074a51aa63c1ce37725dfa1fd4cae73
#
_cell.length_a   1.000
_cell.length_b   1.000
_cell.length_c   1.000
_cell.angle_alpha   90.00
_cell.angle_beta   90.00
_cell.angle_gamma   90.00
#
_symmetry.space_group_name_H-M   'P 1'
#
loop_
_entity.id
_entity.type
_entity.pdbx_description
1 polymer ?
#
loop_
_entity_poly.entity_id
_entity_poly.type
_entity_poly.pdbx_seq_one_letter_code
_entity_poly.pdbx_strand_id
1 'polypeptide(L)'
;MTTAKKTTAGRQGFKTGEAVVYPAHGVGRITAIEEQEIAGYKLELFVVSFEKDKMVLRVPTAKANSVGMRKLAEPELVKKALDVLTGRARVKRTMWSRRAQEYEAKINSGDLISVTEVVRDLYRSEAQPEQSYSERQLYEAALDRVVREISSVNKITETEALKLIEQSLAKSPRRAKADAETEADADGDDDVQEEAA
;
A
#
# COMPACT_ATOMS: atom_id res chain seq x y z
N MET A 1 46.29 5.95 -8.96
CA MET A 1 44.87 6.30 -9.09
C MET A 1 44.11 5.61 -7.98
N THR A 2 43.95 6.29 -6.85
CA THR A 2 43.33 5.69 -5.65
C THR A 2 41.86 6.05 -5.66
N THR A 3 41.01 5.09 -6.08
CA THR A 3 39.57 5.19 -5.92
C THR A 3 39.25 5.08 -4.45
N ALA A 4 39.04 6.21 -3.81
CA ALA A 4 38.58 6.30 -2.44
C ALA A 4 37.24 5.55 -2.33
N LYS A 5 37.24 4.44 -1.59
CA LYS A 5 36.06 3.71 -1.12
C LYS A 5 35.24 4.68 -0.25
N LYS A 6 34.37 5.48 -0.87
CA LYS A 6 33.44 6.36 -0.14
C LYS A 6 32.53 5.47 0.69
N THR A 7 32.62 5.62 1.97
CA THR A 7 32.03 4.79 3.02
C THR A 7 30.50 4.72 2.86
N THR A 8 29.96 3.53 2.89
CA THR A 8 28.53 3.16 2.91
C THR A 8 27.73 3.87 4.03
N ALA A 9 28.40 4.44 5.03
CA ALA A 9 27.76 5.19 6.12
C ALA A 9 27.02 6.46 5.66
N GLY A 10 27.50 7.17 4.61
CA GLY A 10 26.83 8.37 4.07
C GLY A 10 25.63 8.04 3.18
N ARG A 11 25.50 6.79 2.72
CA ARG A 11 24.41 6.31 1.83
C ARG A 11 23.34 5.54 2.57
N GLN A 12 23.37 5.53 3.90
CA GLN A 12 22.38 4.88 4.77
C GLN A 12 22.07 3.41 4.39
N GLY A 13 23.06 2.72 3.81
CA GLY A 13 22.97 1.33 3.41
C GLY A 13 22.24 1.06 2.09
N PHE A 14 21.83 2.09 1.35
CA PHE A 14 21.22 1.93 0.04
C PHE A 14 22.26 1.74 -1.06
N LYS A 15 21.93 0.92 -2.06
CA LYS A 15 22.80 0.57 -3.20
C LYS A 15 22.10 0.83 -4.52
N THR A 16 22.89 1.10 -5.57
CA THR A 16 22.38 1.15 -6.95
C THR A 16 21.78 -0.19 -7.35
N GLY A 17 20.64 -0.18 -8.03
CA GLY A 17 19.88 -1.37 -8.42
C GLY A 17 18.91 -1.88 -7.34
N GLU A 18 18.98 -1.36 -6.12
CA GLU A 18 18.12 -1.78 -5.02
C GLU A 18 16.71 -1.18 -5.17
N ALA A 19 15.68 -2.00 -4.88
CA ALA A 19 14.32 -1.52 -4.78
C ALA A 19 14.10 -0.89 -3.41
N VAL A 20 13.41 0.24 -3.38
CA VAL A 20 13.13 1.03 -2.18
C VAL A 20 11.67 1.46 -2.16
N VAL A 21 11.18 1.74 -0.98
CA VAL A 21 9.85 2.33 -0.79
C VAL A 21 9.98 3.79 -0.45
N TYR A 22 9.36 4.64 -1.27
CA TYR A 22 9.22 6.05 -1.00
C TYR A 22 7.78 6.34 -0.54
N PRO A 23 7.56 6.96 0.63
CA PRO A 23 6.22 7.06 1.23
C PRO A 23 5.15 7.63 0.31
N ALA A 24 5.45 8.68 -0.44
CA ALA A 24 4.50 9.34 -1.32
C ALA A 24 4.23 8.59 -2.64
N HIS A 25 5.16 7.73 -3.11
CA HIS A 25 5.11 7.13 -4.46
C HIS A 25 5.14 5.59 -4.47
N GLY A 26 5.38 4.96 -3.31
CA GLY A 26 5.48 3.51 -3.19
C GLY A 26 6.83 2.96 -3.65
N VAL A 27 6.83 1.80 -4.31
CA VAL A 27 8.06 1.09 -4.70
C VAL A 27 8.72 1.73 -5.91
N GLY A 28 9.99 2.08 -5.77
CA GLY A 28 10.87 2.53 -6.84
C GLY A 28 12.20 1.79 -6.83
N ARG A 29 13.03 2.03 -7.83
CA ARG A 29 14.37 1.44 -7.96
C ARG A 29 15.43 2.53 -8.02
N ILE A 30 16.49 2.39 -7.23
CA ILE A 30 17.65 3.27 -7.33
C ILE A 30 18.42 2.91 -8.61
N THR A 31 18.36 3.77 -9.61
CA THR A 31 19.03 3.55 -10.90
C THR A 31 20.47 4.02 -10.89
N ALA A 32 20.75 5.14 -10.19
CA ALA A 32 22.08 5.73 -10.08
C ALA A 32 22.25 6.49 -8.77
N ILE A 33 23.50 6.77 -8.44
CA ILE A 33 23.89 7.70 -7.39
C ILE A 33 24.73 8.77 -8.07
N GLU A 34 24.22 10.01 -8.09
CA GLU A 34 24.83 11.15 -8.79
C GLU A 34 25.38 12.15 -7.77
N GLU A 35 26.51 12.78 -8.11
CA GLU A 35 26.99 13.96 -7.40
C GLU A 35 26.60 15.20 -8.20
N GLN A 36 25.85 16.12 -7.60
CA GLN A 36 25.52 17.41 -8.20
C GLN A 36 26.05 18.54 -7.32
N GLU A 37 26.52 19.58 -7.96
CA GLU A 37 26.91 20.83 -7.29
C GLU A 37 25.73 21.79 -7.34
N ILE A 38 25.20 22.11 -6.16
CA ILE A 38 24.07 23.04 -6.00
C ILE A 38 24.54 24.16 -5.06
N ALA A 39 24.52 25.39 -5.54
CA ALA A 39 24.95 26.58 -4.79
C ALA A 39 26.37 26.45 -4.17
N GLY A 40 27.32 25.85 -4.90
CA GLY A 40 28.69 25.65 -4.45
C GLY A 40 28.91 24.45 -3.50
N TYR A 41 27.86 23.69 -3.19
CA TYR A 41 27.94 22.49 -2.35
C TYR A 41 27.78 21.25 -3.19
N LYS A 42 28.68 20.27 -3.02
CA LYS A 42 28.56 18.93 -3.64
C LYS A 42 27.58 18.09 -2.85
N LEU A 43 26.46 17.76 -3.49
CA LEU A 43 25.42 16.89 -2.92
C LEU A 43 25.41 15.56 -3.67
N GLU A 44 25.39 14.48 -2.92
CA GLU A 44 25.18 13.13 -3.46
C GLU A 44 23.67 12.84 -3.46
N LEU A 45 23.13 12.41 -4.60
CA LEU A 45 21.70 12.19 -4.83
C LEU A 45 21.46 10.74 -5.23
N PHE A 46 20.44 10.12 -4.64
CA PHE A 46 19.85 8.90 -5.17
C PHE A 46 18.91 9.26 -6.33
N VAL A 47 19.11 8.62 -7.47
CA VAL A 47 18.19 8.69 -8.59
C VAL A 47 17.25 7.49 -8.49
N VAL A 48 16.01 7.75 -8.11
CA VAL A 48 14.99 6.70 -7.93
C VAL A 48 14.00 6.78 -9.08
N SER A 49 13.87 5.68 -9.82
CA SER A 49 12.91 5.55 -10.93
C SER A 49 11.67 4.79 -10.46
N PHE A 50 10.51 5.34 -10.78
CA PHE A 50 9.19 4.72 -10.58
C PHE A 50 8.64 4.33 -11.95
N GLU A 51 8.76 3.05 -12.30
CA GLU A 51 8.45 2.55 -13.66
C GLU A 51 7.00 2.80 -14.05
N LYS A 52 6.06 2.62 -13.11
CA LYS A 52 4.62 2.77 -13.35
C LYS A 52 4.21 4.23 -13.55
N ASP A 53 4.77 5.12 -12.75
CA ASP A 53 4.47 6.56 -12.80
C ASP A 53 5.31 7.27 -13.87
N LYS A 54 6.25 6.53 -14.51
CA LYS A 54 7.25 7.06 -15.48
C LYS A 54 7.99 8.28 -14.94
N MET A 55 8.26 8.29 -13.65
CA MET A 55 8.83 9.40 -12.92
C MET A 55 10.20 9.05 -12.36
N VAL A 56 11.07 10.03 -12.32
CA VAL A 56 12.40 9.91 -11.72
C VAL A 56 12.56 10.99 -10.64
N LEU A 57 12.82 10.54 -9.42
CA LEU A 57 13.09 11.42 -8.29
C LEU A 57 14.58 11.45 -7.97
N ARG A 58 15.09 12.64 -7.63
CA ARG A 58 16.43 12.83 -7.11
C ARG A 58 16.35 13.19 -5.63
N VAL A 59 16.77 12.26 -4.78
CA VAL A 59 16.69 12.38 -3.33
C VAL A 59 18.09 12.55 -2.74
N PRO A 60 18.39 13.65 -2.03
CA PRO A 60 19.68 13.80 -1.35
C PRO A 60 19.93 12.63 -0.38
N THR A 61 21.11 12.01 -0.45
CA THR A 61 21.45 10.84 0.39
C THR A 61 21.31 11.16 1.88
N ALA A 62 21.65 12.39 2.29
CA ALA A 62 21.50 12.83 3.67
C ALA A 62 20.05 12.93 4.15
N LYS A 63 19.10 13.11 3.22
CA LYS A 63 17.67 13.27 3.54
C LYS A 63 16.84 11.99 3.35
N ALA A 64 17.43 10.93 2.84
CA ALA A 64 16.69 9.70 2.52
C ALA A 64 15.87 9.17 3.71
N ASN A 65 16.44 9.10 4.91
CA ASN A 65 15.71 8.67 6.11
C ASN A 65 14.68 9.71 6.58
N SER A 66 15.00 11.01 6.49
CA SER A 66 14.09 12.07 6.94
C SER A 66 12.82 12.17 6.08
N VAL A 67 12.90 11.81 4.80
CA VAL A 67 11.73 11.69 3.91
C VAL A 67 11.02 10.35 4.04
N GLY A 68 11.50 9.45 4.92
CA GLY A 68 10.90 8.14 5.16
C GLY A 68 11.20 7.07 4.10
N MET A 69 12.21 7.28 3.24
CA MET A 69 12.64 6.27 2.28
C MET A 69 13.20 5.05 3.03
N ARG A 70 12.71 3.87 2.72
CA ARG A 70 13.12 2.62 3.34
C ARG A 70 13.36 1.50 2.31
N LYS A 71 14.03 0.45 2.73
CA LYS A 71 14.13 -0.78 1.95
C LYS A 71 12.78 -1.49 1.86
N LEU A 72 12.66 -2.42 0.93
CA LEU A 72 11.51 -3.31 0.88
C LEU A 72 11.32 -4.03 2.22
N ALA A 73 10.09 -4.37 2.51
CA ALA A 73 9.75 -5.16 3.68
C ALA A 73 10.41 -6.55 3.63
N GLU A 74 10.72 -7.09 4.79
CA GLU A 74 11.18 -8.47 4.90
C GLU A 74 10.00 -9.44 4.67
N PRO A 75 10.25 -10.69 4.19
CA PRO A 75 9.20 -11.67 3.94
C PRO A 75 8.32 -11.96 5.17
N GLU A 76 8.86 -11.85 6.36
CA GLU A 76 8.09 -12.00 7.61
C GLU A 76 7.09 -10.87 7.81
N LEU A 77 7.45 -9.64 7.43
CA LEU A 77 6.55 -8.50 7.51
C LEU A 77 5.44 -8.61 6.46
N VAL A 78 5.74 -9.15 5.28
CA VAL A 78 4.72 -9.47 4.26
C VAL A 78 3.71 -10.49 4.77
N LYS A 79 4.17 -11.55 5.46
CA LYS A 79 3.27 -12.51 6.10
C LYS A 79 2.35 -11.86 7.13
N LYS A 80 2.90 -11.00 7.99
CA LYS A 80 2.11 -10.23 8.96
C LYS A 80 1.09 -9.32 8.27
N ALA A 81 1.46 -8.69 7.17
CA ALA A 81 0.53 -7.88 6.37
C ALA A 81 -0.63 -8.72 5.82
N LEU A 82 -0.36 -9.90 5.27
CA LEU A 82 -1.39 -10.83 4.82
C LEU A 82 -2.28 -11.31 5.98
N ASP A 83 -1.71 -11.57 7.16
CA ASP A 83 -2.48 -11.91 8.36
C ASP A 83 -3.39 -10.76 8.81
N VAL A 84 -2.96 -9.51 8.69
CA VAL A 84 -3.80 -8.32 8.97
C VAL A 84 -5.02 -8.29 8.07
N LEU A 85 -4.90 -8.70 6.80
CA LEU A 85 -6.03 -8.76 5.85
C LEU A 85 -7.08 -9.79 6.23
N THR A 86 -6.69 -10.88 6.87
CA THR A 86 -7.64 -11.89 7.37
C THR A 86 -8.43 -11.38 8.58
N GLY A 87 -7.97 -10.31 9.21
CA GLY A 87 -8.58 -9.73 10.39
C GLY A 87 -9.88 -8.97 10.09
N ARG A 88 -10.61 -8.68 11.16
CA ARG A 88 -11.83 -7.86 11.10
C ARG A 88 -11.50 -6.40 10.75
N ALA A 89 -12.29 -5.80 9.85
CA ALA A 89 -12.22 -4.36 9.57
C ALA A 89 -12.46 -3.52 10.84
N ARG A 90 -11.64 -2.50 11.05
CA ARG A 90 -11.70 -1.62 12.22
C ARG A 90 -12.10 -0.20 11.80
N VAL A 91 -13.31 -0.06 11.28
CA VAL A 91 -13.82 1.23 10.83
C VAL A 91 -14.27 2.06 12.04
N LYS A 92 -13.65 3.22 12.23
CA LYS A 92 -14.04 4.17 13.29
C LYS A 92 -15.39 4.82 12.98
N ARG A 93 -16.21 5.05 14.02
CA ARG A 93 -17.50 5.77 13.91
C ARG A 93 -17.29 7.29 13.91
N THR A 94 -16.48 7.80 13.01
CA THR A 94 -16.21 9.23 12.83
C THR A 94 -16.68 9.69 11.46
N MET A 95 -16.81 11.00 11.26
CA MET A 95 -17.18 11.57 9.96
C MET A 95 -16.21 11.10 8.87
N TRP A 96 -16.72 10.88 7.65
CA TRP A 96 -15.94 10.38 6.53
C TRP A 96 -14.70 11.25 6.25
N SER A 97 -14.84 12.57 6.21
CA SER A 97 -13.73 13.49 5.96
C SER A 97 -12.54 13.25 6.89
N ARG A 98 -12.80 13.00 8.18
CA ARG A 98 -11.76 12.72 9.16
C ARG A 98 -11.14 11.33 8.96
N ARG A 99 -11.96 10.33 8.63
CA ARG A 99 -11.45 8.99 8.30
C ARG A 99 -10.59 9.01 7.03
N ALA A 100 -11.03 9.75 6.01
CA ALA A 100 -10.29 9.90 4.76
C ALA A 100 -8.88 10.47 5.00
N GLN A 101 -8.77 11.52 5.82
CA GLN A 101 -7.47 12.09 6.20
C GLN A 101 -6.59 11.07 6.96
N GLU A 102 -7.17 10.30 7.88
CA GLU A 102 -6.42 9.24 8.59
C GLU A 102 -5.93 8.14 7.62
N TYR A 103 -6.76 7.73 6.66
CA TYR A 103 -6.39 6.75 5.64
C TYR A 103 -5.30 7.28 4.69
N GLU A 104 -5.44 8.52 4.25
CA GLU A 104 -4.44 9.17 3.43
C GLU A 104 -3.09 9.31 4.16
N ALA A 105 -3.11 9.69 5.43
CA ALA A 105 -1.91 9.72 6.27
C ALA A 105 -1.26 8.35 6.40
N LYS A 106 -2.03 7.27 6.56
CA LYS A 106 -1.54 5.89 6.60
C LYS A 106 -0.91 5.46 5.26
N ILE A 107 -1.57 5.78 4.14
CA ILE A 107 -1.06 5.48 2.80
C ILE A 107 0.28 6.20 2.56
N ASN A 108 0.38 7.45 3.00
CA ASN A 108 1.59 8.27 2.83
C ASN A 108 2.66 8.05 3.92
N SER A 109 2.40 7.22 4.91
CA SER A 109 3.39 6.85 5.93
C SER A 109 4.51 5.96 5.38
N GLY A 110 4.23 5.22 4.30
CA GLY A 110 5.15 4.25 3.71
C GLY A 110 5.28 2.95 4.52
N ASP A 111 4.54 2.77 5.63
CA ASP A 111 4.55 1.54 6.41
C ASP A 111 3.59 0.50 5.82
N LEU A 112 4.11 -0.68 5.48
CA LEU A 112 3.34 -1.75 4.83
C LEU A 112 2.11 -2.16 5.65
N ILE A 113 2.26 -2.31 6.96
CA ILE A 113 1.16 -2.73 7.84
C ILE A 113 0.05 -1.68 7.88
N SER A 114 0.42 -0.41 8.03
CA SER A 114 -0.53 0.70 8.05
C SER A 114 -1.33 0.82 6.75
N VAL A 115 -0.67 0.66 5.60
CA VAL A 115 -1.33 0.67 4.29
C VAL A 115 -2.24 -0.56 4.13
N THR A 116 -1.81 -1.73 4.58
CA THR A 116 -2.60 -2.97 4.57
C THR A 116 -3.86 -2.86 5.43
N GLU A 117 -3.78 -2.16 6.56
CA GLU A 117 -4.98 -1.86 7.39
C GLU A 117 -6.01 -1.05 6.62
N VAL A 118 -5.58 -0.07 5.80
CA VAL A 118 -6.49 0.71 4.95
C VAL A 118 -7.18 -0.19 3.93
N VAL A 119 -6.43 -1.09 3.27
CA VAL A 119 -7.00 -2.07 2.33
C VAL A 119 -8.05 -2.93 3.04
N ARG A 120 -7.74 -3.47 4.23
CA ARG A 120 -8.68 -4.28 5.03
C ARG A 120 -9.95 -3.52 5.38
N ASP A 121 -9.81 -2.27 5.82
CA ASP A 121 -10.91 -1.48 6.36
C ASP A 121 -11.85 -0.95 5.25
N LEU A 122 -11.31 -0.66 4.08
CA LEU A 122 -12.06 -0.14 2.93
C LEU A 122 -12.55 -1.21 1.96
N TYR A 123 -12.06 -2.44 2.06
CA TYR A 123 -12.53 -3.53 1.18
C TYR A 123 -14.03 -3.78 1.35
N ARG A 124 -14.72 -3.99 0.24
CA ARG A 124 -16.14 -4.42 0.17
C ARG A 124 -16.22 -5.72 -0.63
N SER A 125 -17.01 -6.67 -0.14
CA SER A 125 -17.41 -7.84 -0.91
C SER A 125 -18.55 -7.51 -1.85
N GLU A 126 -18.84 -8.38 -2.82
CA GLU A 126 -19.93 -8.19 -3.79
C GLU A 126 -21.31 -8.07 -3.13
N ALA A 127 -21.51 -8.70 -1.97
CA ALA A 127 -22.74 -8.65 -1.19
C ALA A 127 -22.91 -7.33 -0.39
N GLN A 128 -21.93 -6.44 -0.38
CA GLN A 128 -21.99 -5.18 0.37
C GLN A 128 -22.27 -4.00 -0.56
N PRO A 129 -22.88 -2.92 -0.02
CA PRO A 129 -23.10 -1.70 -0.81
C PRO A 129 -21.78 -1.19 -1.42
N GLU A 130 -21.86 -0.71 -2.66
CA GLU A 130 -20.70 -0.17 -3.36
C GLU A 130 -20.02 0.93 -2.55
N GLN A 131 -18.71 1.01 -2.69
CA GLN A 131 -17.91 2.10 -2.12
C GLN A 131 -18.30 3.43 -2.78
N SER A 132 -18.29 4.52 -2.01
CA SER A 132 -18.33 5.85 -2.57
C SER A 132 -17.09 6.10 -3.45
N TYR A 133 -17.17 7.05 -4.38
CA TYR A 133 -16.05 7.38 -5.26
C TYR A 133 -14.75 7.67 -4.48
N SER A 134 -14.84 8.44 -3.40
CA SER A 134 -13.68 8.78 -2.57
C SER A 134 -13.13 7.57 -1.78
N GLU A 135 -13.99 6.65 -1.33
CA GLU A 135 -13.55 5.40 -0.70
C GLU A 135 -12.80 4.51 -1.70
N ARG A 136 -13.34 4.39 -2.93
CA ARG A 136 -12.70 3.61 -4.00
C ARG A 136 -11.33 4.17 -4.36
N GLN A 137 -11.18 5.48 -4.49
CA GLN A 137 -9.89 6.13 -4.76
C GLN A 137 -8.83 5.81 -3.71
N LEU A 138 -9.18 5.90 -2.42
CA LEU A 138 -8.27 5.57 -1.33
C LEU A 138 -7.97 4.07 -1.27
N TYR A 139 -8.96 3.22 -1.53
CA TYR A 139 -8.78 1.77 -1.58
C TYR A 139 -7.83 1.36 -2.70
N GLU A 140 -8.03 1.85 -3.92
CA GLU A 140 -7.18 1.56 -5.08
C GLU A 140 -5.76 2.05 -4.87
N ALA A 141 -5.58 3.25 -4.31
CA ALA A 141 -4.26 3.80 -3.98
C ALA A 141 -3.52 2.96 -2.94
N ALA A 142 -4.21 2.50 -1.90
CA ALA A 142 -3.64 1.64 -0.88
C ALA A 142 -3.30 0.25 -1.44
N LEU A 143 -4.23 -0.34 -2.19
CA LEU A 143 -4.07 -1.66 -2.81
C LEU A 143 -2.88 -1.70 -3.76
N ASP A 144 -2.75 -0.70 -4.63
CA ASP A 144 -1.64 -0.61 -5.58
C ASP A 144 -0.27 -0.58 -4.86
N ARG A 145 -0.15 0.11 -3.74
CA ARG A 145 1.09 0.15 -2.96
C ARG A 145 1.42 -1.20 -2.32
N VAL A 146 0.42 -1.87 -1.73
CA VAL A 146 0.60 -3.19 -1.11
C VAL A 146 0.95 -4.23 -2.16
N VAL A 147 0.25 -4.23 -3.30
CA VAL A 147 0.50 -5.16 -4.42
C VAL A 147 1.93 -5.02 -4.94
N ARG A 148 2.38 -3.80 -5.21
CA ARG A 148 3.74 -3.54 -5.71
C ARG A 148 4.82 -3.98 -4.72
N GLU A 149 4.63 -3.72 -3.43
CA GLU A 149 5.61 -4.12 -2.44
C GLU A 149 5.66 -5.64 -2.27
N ILE A 150 4.51 -6.31 -2.16
CA ILE A 150 4.44 -7.78 -2.07
C ILE A 150 5.02 -8.44 -3.32
N SER A 151 4.70 -7.94 -4.52
CA SER A 151 5.24 -8.48 -5.78
C SER A 151 6.76 -8.35 -5.82
N SER A 152 7.30 -7.21 -5.39
CA SER A 152 8.74 -6.96 -5.36
C SER A 152 9.49 -7.81 -4.34
N VAL A 153 8.90 -8.04 -3.16
CA VAL A 153 9.50 -8.87 -2.10
C VAL A 153 9.48 -10.35 -2.47
N ASN A 154 8.33 -10.85 -2.93
CA ASN A 154 8.13 -12.26 -3.26
C ASN A 154 8.62 -12.62 -4.67
N LYS A 155 9.02 -11.63 -5.48
CA LYS A 155 9.43 -11.80 -6.89
C LYS A 155 8.35 -12.49 -7.73
N ILE A 156 7.12 -12.12 -7.52
CA ILE A 156 5.93 -12.58 -8.25
C ILE A 156 5.33 -11.43 -9.07
N THR A 157 4.39 -11.75 -9.95
CA THR A 157 3.68 -10.73 -10.72
C THR A 157 2.69 -9.94 -9.85
N GLU A 158 2.34 -8.72 -10.27
CA GLU A 158 1.32 -7.92 -9.56
C GLU A 158 -0.03 -8.65 -9.51
N THR A 159 -0.39 -9.39 -10.55
CA THR A 159 -1.61 -10.22 -10.59
C THR A 159 -1.61 -11.35 -9.59
N GLU A 160 -0.48 -12.01 -9.37
CA GLU A 160 -0.35 -13.04 -8.34
C GLU A 160 -0.39 -12.43 -6.93
N ALA A 161 0.26 -11.29 -6.73
CA ALA A 161 0.19 -10.56 -5.46
C ALA A 161 -1.24 -10.11 -5.14
N LEU A 162 -1.99 -9.63 -6.14
CA LEU A 162 -3.40 -9.26 -5.99
C LEU A 162 -4.25 -10.46 -5.56
N LYS A 163 -4.10 -11.62 -6.22
CA LYS A 163 -4.80 -12.85 -5.83
C LYS A 163 -4.50 -13.28 -4.39
N LEU A 164 -3.26 -13.16 -3.93
CA LEU A 164 -2.90 -13.46 -2.54
C LEU A 164 -3.60 -12.52 -1.55
N ILE A 165 -3.71 -11.25 -1.89
CA ILE A 165 -4.42 -10.25 -1.09
C ILE A 165 -5.92 -10.57 -1.04
N GLU A 166 -6.56 -10.83 -2.18
CA GLU A 166 -7.97 -11.19 -2.27
C GLU A 166 -8.30 -12.47 -1.50
N GLN A 167 -7.47 -13.51 -1.63
CA GLN A 167 -7.61 -14.74 -0.86
C GLN A 167 -7.50 -14.52 0.65
N SER A 168 -6.63 -13.60 1.08
CA SER A 168 -6.49 -13.25 2.49
C SER A 168 -7.69 -12.45 2.98
N LEU A 169 -8.21 -11.54 2.18
CA LEU A 169 -9.42 -10.78 2.46
C LEU A 169 -10.67 -11.67 2.55
N ALA A 170 -10.79 -12.67 1.68
CA ALA A 170 -11.90 -13.63 1.69
C ALA A 170 -11.94 -14.52 2.95
N LYS A 171 -10.80 -14.75 3.59
CA LYS A 171 -10.71 -15.56 4.83
C LYS A 171 -11.24 -14.84 6.09
N SER A 172 -11.64 -13.57 6.00
CA SER A 172 -12.11 -12.81 7.14
C SER A 172 -13.48 -13.32 7.65
N PRO A 173 -13.59 -13.82 8.89
CA PRO A 173 -14.80 -14.50 9.38
C PRO A 173 -16.04 -13.61 9.46
N ARG A 174 -15.89 -12.31 9.46
CA ARG A 174 -17.01 -11.36 9.50
C ARG A 174 -17.58 -11.06 8.12
N ARG A 175 -16.80 -11.22 7.07
CA ARG A 175 -17.26 -11.05 5.69
C ARG A 175 -18.12 -12.24 5.28
N ALA A 176 -17.65 -13.44 5.58
CA ALA A 176 -18.43 -14.67 5.37
C ALA A 176 -19.79 -14.63 6.09
N LYS A 177 -19.89 -13.97 7.26
CA LYS A 177 -21.15 -13.81 7.99
C LYS A 177 -22.05 -12.72 7.40
N ALA A 178 -21.49 -11.61 6.92
CA ALA A 178 -22.24 -10.54 6.27
C ALA A 178 -22.80 -11.00 4.91
N ASP A 179 -22.01 -11.79 4.19
CA ASP A 179 -22.42 -12.39 2.92
C ASP A 179 -23.55 -13.41 3.12
N ALA A 180 -23.49 -14.22 4.19
CA ALA A 180 -24.55 -15.18 4.57
C ALA A 180 -25.84 -14.50 5.09
N GLU A 181 -25.73 -13.38 5.80
CA GLU A 181 -26.88 -12.60 6.28
C GLU A 181 -27.58 -11.87 5.13
N THR A 182 -26.85 -11.41 4.08
CA THR A 182 -27.42 -10.76 2.90
C THR A 182 -28.12 -11.76 1.97
N GLU A 183 -27.61 -13.01 1.87
CA GLU A 183 -28.27 -14.09 1.14
C GLU A 183 -29.55 -14.55 1.85
N ALA A 184 -29.59 -14.51 3.20
CA ALA A 184 -30.77 -14.87 3.96
C ALA A 184 -31.88 -13.80 3.91
N ASP A 185 -31.52 -12.51 3.81
CA ASP A 185 -32.49 -11.42 3.66
C ASP A 185 -33.03 -11.29 2.22
N ALA A 186 -32.30 -11.79 1.22
CA ALA A 186 -32.77 -11.78 -0.17
C ALA A 186 -33.84 -12.85 -0.47
N ASP A 187 -33.91 -13.91 0.33
CA ASP A 187 -34.87 -15.00 0.18
C ASP A 187 -36.19 -14.78 0.96
N GLY A 188 -36.32 -13.63 1.66
CA GLY A 188 -37.44 -13.34 2.58
C GLY A 188 -38.50 -12.35 2.10
N ASP A 189 -38.39 -11.74 0.90
CA ASP A 189 -39.29 -10.65 0.48
C ASP A 189 -40.18 -11.00 -0.74
N ASP A 190 -40.69 -12.21 -0.76
CA ASP A 190 -41.61 -12.64 -1.82
C ASP A 190 -42.92 -13.20 -1.25
N ASP A 191 -43.54 -12.55 -0.26
CA ASP A 191 -44.89 -12.84 0.14
C ASP A 191 -45.60 -11.65 0.81
N VAL A 192 -46.00 -10.65 0.03
CA VAL A 192 -47.10 -9.78 0.41
C VAL A 192 -48.16 -9.82 -0.66
N GLN A 193 -49.09 -10.66 -0.39
CA GLN A 193 -50.32 -10.84 -1.12
C GLN A 193 -51.13 -9.58 -1.22
N GLU A 194 -51.52 -9.34 -2.43
CA GLU A 194 -52.70 -8.62 -2.89
C GLU A 194 -53.97 -9.24 -2.22
N GLU A 195 -54.64 -8.49 -1.38
CA GLU A 195 -56.07 -8.65 -1.16
C GLU A 195 -56.77 -7.29 -1.21
N ALA A 196 -57.37 -7.06 -2.37
CA ALA A 196 -58.38 -6.03 -2.60
C ALA A 196 -59.73 -6.50 -2.09
N ALA A 197 -60.47 -5.60 -1.47
CA ALA A 197 -61.91 -5.57 -1.47
C ALA A 197 -62.40 -4.11 -1.49
#